data_83c74b70b54dc0ad263b248a393dece3
#
_entry.id   83c74b70b54dc0ad263b248a393dece3
#
_cell.length_a   1.000
_cell.length_b   1.000
_cell.length_c   1.000
_cell.angle_alpha   90.00
_cell.angle_beta   90.00
_cell.angle_gamma   90.00
#
_symmetry.space_group_name_H-M   'P 1'
#
loop_
_entity.id
_entity.type
_entity.pdbx_description
1 polymer ?
#
loop_
_entity_poly.entity_id
_entity_poly.type
_entity_poly.pdbx_seq_one_letter_code
_entity_poly.pdbx_strand_id
1 'polypeptide(L)'
;MKRRILPQLVAASVACLLAGAVNAAGVLAPDDDEDDLVPNGKGWGERAYPTHPNGNGNGQAGKGNPSGANGISYHGGPLILGTTNVYYIWYGNWTGNSATTILTDLATNLGGSEYFNINTTYYNGSNTHVSNSVHYAGSTTDNYSQGKALSDGQIQSVVASAISSSRVSKDTNAVYFVLTSADVTATSGFCTQYCGWHTHGTISGSDIKYAFIGNPDRCPSACEAQTTGPNGNAGADGMASIISHELEEAVTDPDLNAWYDRRGMENADKCAWTFGTTYQANGAMANVRLGSRDYLIQRNWVNASGGFCSTTY
;
A
#
# COMPACT_ATOMS: atom_id res chain seq x y z
N MET A 1 -45.13 68.37 -30.19
CA MET A 1 -46.42 68.94 -29.69
C MET A 1 -46.94 68.18 -28.48
N LYS A 2 -47.23 68.92 -27.37
CA LYS A 2 -48.07 68.55 -26.21
C LYS A 2 -47.67 67.33 -25.41
N ARG A 3 -46.92 67.38 -24.26
CA ARG A 3 -47.32 67.76 -22.89
C ARG A 3 -48.58 67.06 -22.35
N ARG A 4 -48.41 66.26 -21.26
CA ARG A 4 -49.01 66.41 -19.90
C ARG A 4 -48.79 65.15 -19.10
N ILE A 5 -48.02 65.12 -18.00
CA ILE A 5 -48.31 65.56 -16.59
C ILE A 5 -49.01 64.45 -15.79
N LEU A 6 -48.28 64.06 -14.71
CA LEU A 6 -48.61 63.23 -13.55
C LEU A 6 -49.94 63.56 -12.90
N PRO A 7 -50.45 62.69 -11.98
CA PRO A 7 -50.06 62.88 -10.59
C PRO A 7 -49.81 61.58 -9.78
N GLN A 8 -49.09 61.78 -8.69
CA GLN A 8 -48.83 60.89 -7.56
C GLN A 8 -50.12 60.65 -6.77
N LEU A 9 -50.23 59.50 -6.13
CA LEU A 9 -51.00 59.32 -4.91
C LEU A 9 -50.32 58.37 -3.96
N VAL A 10 -50.13 58.89 -2.76
CA VAL A 10 -49.59 58.26 -1.53
C VAL A 10 -50.78 57.66 -0.77
N ALA A 11 -50.59 56.47 -0.18
CA ALA A 11 -51.27 56.01 1.03
C ALA A 11 -50.64 54.68 1.46
N ALA A 12 -49.91 54.69 2.46
CA ALA A 12 -50.16 54.47 3.90
C ALA A 12 -50.26 53.01 4.34
N SER A 13 -49.33 52.67 5.15
CA SER A 13 -49.04 51.53 6.02
C SER A 13 -50.25 50.79 6.61
N VAL A 14 -50.17 49.46 6.66
CA VAL A 14 -50.59 48.61 7.78
C VAL A 14 -49.63 47.52 8.01
N ALA A 15 -48.96 47.55 9.15
CA ALA A 15 -48.15 46.46 9.66
C ALA A 15 -49.06 45.39 10.26
N CYS A 16 -48.98 44.17 9.79
CA CYS A 16 -49.44 42.97 10.50
C CYS A 16 -48.26 42.09 10.84
N LEU A 17 -47.92 42.11 12.12
CA LEU A 17 -47.03 41.12 12.74
C LEU A 17 -47.77 39.77 12.81
N LEU A 18 -47.36 38.82 12.00
CA LEU A 18 -47.66 37.42 12.20
C LEU A 18 -46.35 36.71 12.55
N ALA A 19 -46.17 36.32 13.80
CA ALA A 19 -45.16 35.43 14.26
C ALA A 19 -45.41 34.04 13.64
N GLY A 20 -44.71 33.72 12.56
CA GLY A 20 -44.61 32.39 11.98
C GLY A 20 -43.42 31.67 12.57
N ALA A 21 -43.67 30.53 13.21
CA ALA A 21 -42.64 29.63 13.68
C ALA A 21 -41.74 29.21 12.48
N VAL A 22 -40.48 29.61 12.52
CA VAL A 22 -39.46 29.14 11.57
C VAL A 22 -39.13 27.72 12.01
N ASN A 23 -39.70 26.70 11.35
CA ASN A 23 -39.11 25.36 11.33
C ASN A 23 -37.72 25.53 10.75
N ALA A 24 -36.72 25.33 11.57
CA ALA A 24 -35.36 25.11 11.11
C ALA A 24 -35.36 23.77 10.33
N ALA A 25 -35.63 23.83 9.04
CA ALA A 25 -35.23 22.78 8.12
C ALA A 25 -33.72 22.70 8.25
N GLY A 26 -33.22 21.59 8.78
CA GLY A 26 -31.82 21.31 8.80
C GLY A 26 -31.31 21.46 7.37
N VAL A 27 -30.39 22.38 7.17
CA VAL A 27 -29.55 22.40 5.98
C VAL A 27 -28.79 21.09 6.03
N LEU A 28 -29.21 20.10 5.23
CA LEU A 28 -28.38 18.99 4.89
C LEU A 28 -27.09 19.62 4.34
N ALA A 29 -25.98 19.36 5.00
CA ALA A 29 -24.67 19.65 4.41
C ALA A 29 -24.68 19.05 3.00
N PRO A 30 -24.13 19.73 1.99
CA PRO A 30 -23.94 19.10 0.71
C PRO A 30 -23.19 17.80 0.96
N ASP A 31 -23.70 16.69 0.44
CA ASP A 31 -22.91 15.50 0.26
C ASP A 31 -21.70 15.95 -0.56
N ASP A 32 -20.56 16.03 0.07
CA ASP A 32 -19.29 16.14 -0.62
C ASP A 32 -19.08 14.79 -1.34
N ASP A 33 -19.67 14.67 -2.52
CA ASP A 33 -19.28 13.72 -3.55
C ASP A 33 -17.90 14.15 -4.11
N GLU A 34 -16.89 14.25 -3.23
CA GLU A 34 -15.53 14.14 -3.68
C GLU A 34 -15.35 12.67 -4.05
N ASP A 35 -15.20 12.40 -5.35
CA ASP A 35 -14.85 11.09 -5.86
C ASP A 35 -13.67 10.54 -5.03
N ASP A 36 -13.79 9.29 -4.57
CA ASP A 36 -12.71 8.66 -3.83
C ASP A 36 -11.44 8.68 -4.68
N LEU A 37 -10.30 9.03 -4.07
CA LEU A 37 -9.02 9.03 -4.76
C LEU A 37 -8.63 7.59 -5.06
N VAL A 38 -8.30 7.31 -6.31
CA VAL A 38 -7.85 5.97 -6.73
C VAL A 38 -6.39 5.80 -6.34
N PRO A 39 -5.99 4.65 -5.78
CA PRO A 39 -4.59 4.34 -5.49
C PRO A 39 -3.71 4.45 -6.74
N ASN A 40 -2.45 4.78 -6.56
CA ASN A 40 -1.46 4.79 -7.62
C ASN A 40 -0.36 3.72 -7.44
N GLY A 41 -0.53 2.85 -6.43
CA GLY A 41 0.38 1.78 -6.06
C GLY A 41 1.71 2.26 -5.48
N LYS A 42 1.88 3.57 -5.23
CA LYS A 42 3.11 4.17 -4.67
C LYS A 42 2.94 4.71 -3.27
N GLY A 43 1.89 4.31 -2.60
CA GLY A 43 1.54 4.57 -1.21
C GLY A 43 1.77 6.00 -0.71
N TRP A 44 0.84 6.50 0.08
CA TRP A 44 1.05 7.74 0.85
C TRP A 44 1.81 7.47 2.15
N GLY A 45 1.82 6.21 2.62
CA GLY A 45 2.45 5.77 3.85
C GLY A 45 3.95 5.53 3.71
N GLU A 46 4.45 5.33 2.51
CA GLU A 46 5.85 5.05 2.23
C GLU A 46 6.75 6.30 2.14
N ARG A 47 6.23 7.47 2.49
CA ARG A 47 7.08 8.65 2.60
C ARG A 47 8.19 8.40 3.59
N ALA A 48 9.42 8.53 3.11
CA ALA A 48 10.58 8.75 3.93
C ALA A 48 10.30 9.89 4.93
N TYR A 49 10.08 9.57 6.19
CA TYR A 49 9.99 10.59 7.23
C TYR A 49 11.40 11.08 7.55
N PRO A 50 11.69 12.41 7.46
CA PRO A 50 13.02 12.95 7.73
C PRO A 50 13.48 12.81 9.18
N THR A 51 12.64 12.31 10.06
CA THR A 51 13.02 12.01 11.46
C THR A 51 12.20 10.81 11.93
N HIS A 52 12.83 9.64 12.07
CA HIS A 52 12.27 8.58 12.86
C HIS A 52 12.29 9.00 14.34
N PRO A 53 11.17 9.30 14.98
CA PRO A 53 11.15 9.29 16.44
C PRO A 53 11.30 7.83 16.84
N ASN A 54 12.31 7.54 17.65
CA ASN A 54 12.53 6.24 18.29
C ASN A 54 11.18 5.59 18.66
N GLY A 55 10.83 4.55 17.96
CA GLY A 55 10.00 3.41 18.25
C GLY A 55 8.73 3.50 19.10
N ASN A 56 8.10 4.65 19.28
CA ASN A 56 6.80 4.80 19.95
C ASN A 56 5.88 5.80 19.25
N GLY A 57 5.93 5.85 17.94
CA GLY A 57 4.91 6.54 17.16
C GLY A 57 3.60 5.78 17.31
N ASN A 58 2.72 6.23 18.21
CA ASN A 58 1.29 6.05 18.02
C ASN A 58 0.94 6.81 16.73
N GLY A 59 1.13 6.16 15.59
CA GLY A 59 0.51 6.57 14.34
C GLY A 59 -0.97 6.74 14.69
N GLN A 60 -1.48 7.95 14.60
CA GLN A 60 -2.90 8.17 14.78
C GLN A 60 -3.58 7.30 13.72
N ALA A 61 -4.10 6.16 14.15
CA ALA A 61 -5.13 5.46 13.42
C ALA A 61 -6.12 6.55 12.98
N GLY A 62 -6.31 6.72 11.68
CA GLY A 62 -7.22 7.72 11.16
C GLY A 62 -8.50 7.65 11.97
N LYS A 63 -9.01 8.80 12.43
CA LYS A 63 -10.25 8.86 13.21
C LYS A 63 -11.28 8.06 12.44
N GLY A 64 -11.75 6.96 13.07
CA GLY A 64 -12.71 6.05 12.45
C GLY A 64 -13.82 6.84 11.80
N ASN A 65 -14.17 6.45 10.60
CA ASN A 65 -15.26 7.04 9.83
C ASN A 65 -16.56 6.98 10.67
N PRO A 66 -17.29 8.07 10.88
CA PRO A 66 -18.48 8.09 11.75
C PRO A 66 -19.65 7.23 11.27
N SER A 67 -19.57 6.60 10.10
CA SER A 67 -20.64 5.83 9.46
C SER A 67 -20.64 4.32 9.70
N GLY A 68 -19.87 3.80 10.68
CA GLY A 68 -19.82 2.36 10.97
C GLY A 68 -19.04 1.52 9.96
N ALA A 69 -18.44 2.13 8.96
CA ALA A 69 -17.47 1.49 8.08
C ALA A 69 -16.12 1.36 8.80
N ASN A 70 -15.41 0.26 8.57
CA ASN A 70 -14.12 -0.02 9.21
C ASN A 70 -12.93 0.73 8.59
N GLY A 71 -13.19 1.81 7.82
CA GLY A 71 -12.17 2.75 7.35
C GLY A 71 -11.48 2.37 6.05
N ILE A 72 -11.96 1.35 5.36
CA ILE A 72 -11.57 0.94 4.01
C ILE A 72 -12.80 0.40 3.28
N SER A 73 -12.88 0.51 1.96
CA SER A 73 -14.06 0.13 1.18
C SER A 73 -13.68 -0.73 -0.02
N TYR A 74 -14.60 -1.63 -0.42
CA TYR A 74 -14.46 -2.40 -1.64
C TYR A 74 -15.08 -1.66 -2.82
N HIS A 75 -14.31 -1.42 -3.88
CA HIS A 75 -14.69 -0.65 -5.07
C HIS A 75 -15.00 -1.51 -6.28
N GLY A 76 -15.01 -2.85 -6.11
CA GLY A 76 -15.48 -3.78 -7.16
C GLY A 76 -14.37 -4.41 -8.01
N GLY A 77 -13.11 -4.03 -7.82
CA GLY A 77 -11.96 -4.61 -8.50
C GLY A 77 -11.69 -6.08 -8.14
N PRO A 78 -10.76 -6.74 -8.85
CA PRO A 78 -10.37 -8.11 -8.54
C PRO A 78 -9.52 -8.17 -7.27
N LEU A 79 -9.43 -9.38 -6.69
CA LEU A 79 -8.48 -9.74 -5.65
C LEU A 79 -7.65 -10.93 -6.13
N ILE A 80 -6.44 -11.13 -5.60
CA ILE A 80 -5.73 -12.39 -5.81
C ILE A 80 -6.33 -13.43 -4.85
N LEU A 81 -7.00 -14.42 -5.41
CA LEU A 81 -7.70 -15.48 -4.65
C LEU A 81 -6.92 -16.79 -4.75
N GLY A 82 -7.11 -17.65 -3.74
CA GLY A 82 -6.38 -18.91 -3.63
C GLY A 82 -4.93 -18.69 -3.21
N THR A 83 -4.01 -19.53 -3.67
CA THR A 83 -2.58 -19.39 -3.34
C THR A 83 -1.95 -18.29 -4.19
N THR A 84 -1.41 -17.27 -3.55
CA THR A 84 -0.64 -16.22 -4.23
C THR A 84 0.77 -16.72 -4.49
N ASN A 85 1.18 -16.77 -5.76
CA ASN A 85 2.55 -17.10 -6.12
C ASN A 85 3.46 -15.87 -6.09
N VAL A 86 4.67 -16.01 -5.58
CA VAL A 86 5.66 -14.94 -5.48
C VAL A 86 6.89 -15.31 -6.29
N TYR A 87 7.27 -14.44 -7.22
CA TYR A 87 8.53 -14.54 -7.97
C TYR A 87 9.43 -13.37 -7.63
N TYR A 88 10.73 -13.64 -7.44
CA TYR A 88 11.74 -12.61 -7.27
C TYR A 88 12.60 -12.45 -8.51
N ILE A 89 12.84 -11.20 -8.91
CA ILE A 89 13.80 -10.83 -9.94
C ILE A 89 14.88 -10.00 -9.25
N TRP A 90 16.02 -10.65 -9.00
CA TRP A 90 17.19 -10.04 -8.38
C TRP A 90 17.88 -9.12 -9.38
N TYR A 91 17.50 -7.85 -9.38
CA TYR A 91 18.01 -6.85 -10.32
C TYR A 91 19.26 -6.18 -9.78
N GLY A 92 20.37 -6.25 -10.53
CA GLY A 92 21.66 -5.68 -10.16
C GLY A 92 22.65 -6.71 -9.61
N ASN A 93 23.56 -6.26 -8.75
CA ASN A 93 24.62 -7.13 -8.19
C ASN A 93 24.27 -7.61 -6.79
N TRP A 94 23.96 -8.87 -6.66
CA TRP A 94 23.62 -9.55 -5.41
C TRP A 94 24.68 -10.57 -4.97
N THR A 95 25.85 -10.58 -5.62
CA THR A 95 26.92 -11.55 -5.35
C THR A 95 27.38 -11.45 -3.89
N GLY A 96 27.27 -12.56 -3.15
CA GLY A 96 27.66 -12.65 -1.74
C GLY A 96 26.76 -11.88 -0.76
N ASN A 97 25.64 -11.31 -1.22
CA ASN A 97 24.71 -10.60 -0.35
C ASN A 97 23.73 -11.58 0.31
N SER A 98 23.66 -11.55 1.65
CA SER A 98 22.75 -12.40 2.44
C SER A 98 21.26 -12.11 2.23
N ALA A 99 20.91 -10.97 1.61
CA ALA A 99 19.54 -10.62 1.27
C ALA A 99 18.83 -11.73 0.48
N THR A 100 19.56 -12.42 -0.41
CA THR A 100 18.97 -13.49 -1.23
C THR A 100 18.39 -14.63 -0.41
N THR A 101 19.04 -15.00 0.70
CA THR A 101 18.51 -16.01 1.63
C THR A 101 17.47 -15.43 2.59
N ILE A 102 17.70 -14.23 3.13
CA ILE A 102 16.79 -13.58 4.09
C ILE A 102 15.41 -13.37 3.47
N LEU A 103 15.35 -12.82 2.25
CA LEU A 103 14.08 -12.51 1.58
C LEU A 103 13.42 -13.75 0.96
N THR A 104 14.18 -14.76 0.54
CA THR A 104 13.60 -16.05 0.14
C THR A 104 12.95 -16.75 1.32
N ASP A 105 13.60 -16.74 2.50
CA ASP A 105 13.02 -17.29 3.72
C ASP A 105 11.75 -16.54 4.13
N LEU A 106 11.70 -15.20 3.97
CA LEU A 106 10.49 -14.40 4.16
C LEU A 106 9.34 -14.94 3.31
N ALA A 107 9.49 -14.95 1.98
CA ALA A 107 8.44 -15.35 1.05
C ALA A 107 7.99 -16.82 1.26
N THR A 108 8.92 -17.68 1.64
CA THR A 108 8.64 -19.11 1.89
C THR A 108 7.79 -19.32 3.15
N ASN A 109 7.92 -18.45 4.15
CA ASN A 109 7.27 -18.62 5.45
C ASN A 109 6.12 -17.62 5.70
N LEU A 110 5.80 -16.76 4.75
CA LEU A 110 4.76 -15.74 4.92
C LEU A 110 3.36 -16.35 4.88
N GLY A 111 3.12 -17.29 3.95
CA GLY A 111 1.85 -18.03 3.88
C GLY A 111 1.60 -18.88 5.13
N GLY A 112 0.36 -18.88 5.62
CA GLY A 112 -0.04 -19.56 6.85
C GLY A 112 0.36 -18.82 8.14
N SER A 113 1.06 -17.69 8.06
CA SER A 113 1.41 -16.89 9.23
C SER A 113 0.20 -16.10 9.76
N GLU A 114 0.22 -15.75 11.04
CA GLU A 114 -0.76 -14.82 11.63
C GLU A 114 -0.70 -13.44 10.96
N TYR A 115 0.48 -13.04 10.46
CA TYR A 115 0.65 -11.78 9.76
C TYR A 115 -0.12 -11.79 8.43
N PHE A 116 0.13 -12.75 7.55
CA PHE A 116 -0.56 -12.81 6.26
C PHE A 116 -2.05 -13.18 6.39
N ASN A 117 -2.45 -13.74 7.54
CA ASN A 117 -3.85 -14.03 7.85
C ASN A 117 -4.73 -12.76 7.91
N ILE A 118 -4.15 -11.58 8.11
CA ILE A 118 -4.86 -10.30 8.06
C ILE A 118 -5.62 -10.16 6.74
N ASN A 119 -5.06 -10.62 5.63
CA ASN A 119 -5.66 -10.52 4.30
C ASN A 119 -6.96 -11.33 4.16
N THR A 120 -7.17 -12.35 5.00
CA THR A 120 -8.42 -13.11 4.99
C THR A 120 -9.64 -12.30 5.43
N THR A 121 -9.43 -11.10 5.96
CA THR A 121 -10.51 -10.15 6.27
C THR A 121 -11.01 -9.39 5.04
N TYR A 122 -10.36 -9.53 3.89
CA TYR A 122 -10.71 -8.92 2.61
C TYR A 122 -11.39 -9.92 1.69
N TYR A 123 -12.41 -9.48 0.95
CA TYR A 123 -13.25 -10.33 0.11
C TYR A 123 -13.76 -9.57 -1.12
N ASN A 124 -14.10 -10.30 -2.16
CA ASN A 124 -14.68 -9.75 -3.38
C ASN A 124 -16.22 -9.61 -3.30
N GLY A 125 -16.84 -9.09 -4.36
CA GLY A 125 -18.29 -8.90 -4.44
C GLY A 125 -19.13 -10.19 -4.29
N SER A 126 -18.52 -11.37 -4.41
CA SER A 126 -19.16 -12.67 -4.16
C SER A 126 -18.86 -13.22 -2.77
N ASN A 127 -18.31 -12.41 -1.88
CA ASN A 127 -17.87 -12.78 -0.53
C ASN A 127 -16.84 -13.92 -0.52
N THR A 128 -15.99 -14.00 -1.55
CA THR A 128 -14.85 -14.92 -1.57
C THR A 128 -13.64 -14.17 -1.01
N HIS A 129 -13.09 -14.70 0.07
CA HIS A 129 -12.00 -14.09 0.81
C HIS A 129 -10.63 -14.41 0.21
N VAL A 130 -9.68 -13.49 0.40
CA VAL A 130 -8.26 -13.77 0.19
C VAL A 130 -7.86 -14.93 1.11
N SER A 131 -7.03 -15.83 0.63
CA SER A 131 -6.57 -16.97 1.42
C SER A 131 -5.27 -16.67 2.14
N ASN A 132 -5.06 -17.25 3.32
CA ASN A 132 -3.77 -17.20 4.02
C ASN A 132 -2.78 -18.18 3.37
N SER A 133 -2.49 -18.00 2.08
CA SER A 133 -1.64 -18.93 1.32
C SER A 133 -0.75 -18.17 0.34
N VAL A 134 0.55 -18.24 0.60
CA VAL A 134 1.61 -17.72 -0.27
C VAL A 134 2.56 -18.85 -0.63
N HIS A 135 2.97 -18.90 -1.88
CA HIS A 135 3.96 -19.85 -2.37
C HIS A 135 5.09 -19.10 -3.05
N TYR A 136 6.30 -19.25 -2.52
CA TYR A 136 7.50 -18.78 -3.22
C TYR A 136 7.76 -19.68 -4.44
N ALA A 137 7.41 -19.17 -5.62
CA ALA A 137 7.44 -19.95 -6.87
C ALA A 137 8.82 -19.92 -7.57
N GLY A 138 9.74 -19.11 -7.08
CA GLY A 138 11.13 -19.09 -7.57
C GLY A 138 11.68 -17.70 -7.85
N SER A 139 12.89 -17.66 -8.39
CA SER A 139 13.55 -16.40 -8.73
C SER A 139 14.44 -16.51 -9.96
N THR A 140 14.79 -15.34 -10.47
CA THR A 140 15.82 -15.17 -11.52
C THR A 140 16.69 -13.97 -11.22
N THR A 141 17.80 -13.82 -11.93
CA THR A 141 18.68 -12.64 -11.85
C THR A 141 18.56 -11.80 -13.12
N ASP A 142 18.75 -10.49 -12.96
CA ASP A 142 18.88 -9.55 -14.07
C ASP A 142 20.07 -8.61 -13.80
N ASN A 143 21.12 -8.77 -14.59
CA ASN A 143 22.35 -8.01 -14.44
C ASN A 143 22.25 -6.65 -15.15
N TYR A 144 21.47 -5.72 -14.56
CA TYR A 144 21.32 -4.34 -15.04
C TYR A 144 20.84 -4.22 -16.49
N SER A 145 19.92 -5.08 -16.97
CA SER A 145 19.48 -5.06 -18.36
C SER A 145 18.89 -3.71 -18.80
N GLN A 146 18.40 -2.91 -17.87
CA GLN A 146 17.84 -1.57 -18.08
C GLN A 146 18.69 -0.44 -17.46
N GLY A 147 19.95 -0.76 -17.03
CA GLY A 147 20.84 0.20 -16.37
C GLY A 147 20.58 0.36 -14.87
N LYS A 148 21.15 1.41 -14.28
CA LYS A 148 21.11 1.63 -12.81
C LYS A 148 20.11 2.70 -12.37
N ALA A 149 19.44 3.36 -13.30
CA ALA A 149 18.39 4.33 -13.04
C ALA A 149 17.14 3.89 -13.84
N LEU A 150 16.16 3.33 -13.12
CA LEU A 150 15.00 2.71 -13.72
C LEU A 150 13.81 3.67 -13.75
N SER A 151 13.16 3.78 -14.89
CA SER A 151 11.79 4.29 -14.95
C SER A 151 10.79 3.15 -14.65
N ASP A 152 9.54 3.48 -14.34
CA ASP A 152 8.48 2.49 -14.10
C ASP A 152 8.29 1.57 -15.32
N GLY A 153 8.33 2.12 -16.53
CA GLY A 153 8.26 1.32 -17.76
C GLY A 153 9.46 0.39 -17.97
N GLN A 154 10.64 0.74 -17.45
CA GLN A 154 11.80 -0.15 -17.47
C GLN A 154 11.66 -1.26 -16.43
N ILE A 155 11.05 -0.99 -15.27
CA ILE A 155 10.75 -2.03 -14.27
C ILE A 155 9.74 -3.03 -14.86
N GLN A 156 8.68 -2.57 -15.53
CA GLN A 156 7.77 -3.44 -16.26
C GLN A 156 8.51 -4.27 -17.33
N SER A 157 9.47 -3.67 -18.04
CA SER A 157 10.25 -4.34 -19.07
C SER A 157 11.15 -5.45 -18.49
N VAL A 158 11.68 -5.27 -17.29
CA VAL A 158 12.43 -6.31 -16.55
C VAL A 158 11.53 -7.53 -16.30
N VAL A 159 10.31 -7.31 -15.80
CA VAL A 159 9.32 -8.39 -15.57
C VAL A 159 8.93 -9.07 -16.89
N ALA A 160 8.62 -8.28 -17.91
CA ALA A 160 8.27 -8.79 -19.25
C ALA A 160 9.39 -9.63 -19.86
N SER A 161 10.65 -9.20 -19.73
CA SER A 161 11.82 -9.95 -20.18
C SER A 161 12.00 -11.25 -19.42
N ALA A 162 11.82 -11.25 -18.11
CA ALA A 162 11.94 -12.47 -17.28
C ALA A 162 10.90 -13.52 -17.69
N ILE A 163 9.67 -13.10 -17.95
CA ILE A 163 8.57 -13.98 -18.38
C ILE A 163 8.79 -14.46 -19.82
N SER A 164 9.05 -13.56 -20.76
CA SER A 164 9.16 -13.91 -22.19
C SER A 164 10.36 -14.81 -22.49
N SER A 165 11.44 -14.70 -21.71
CA SER A 165 12.60 -15.59 -21.80
C SER A 165 12.46 -16.87 -20.97
N SER A 166 11.29 -17.13 -20.38
CA SER A 166 11.01 -18.30 -19.54
C SER A 166 11.96 -18.46 -18.35
N ARG A 167 12.56 -17.35 -17.87
CA ARG A 167 13.36 -17.33 -16.64
C ARG A 167 12.49 -17.45 -15.39
N VAL A 168 11.25 -16.99 -15.47
CA VAL A 168 10.15 -17.25 -14.54
C VAL A 168 8.91 -17.63 -15.34
N SER A 169 7.99 -18.38 -14.76
CA SER A 169 6.72 -18.75 -15.42
C SER A 169 5.81 -17.53 -15.56
N LYS A 170 5.01 -17.47 -16.64
CA LYS A 170 3.90 -16.53 -16.75
C LYS A 170 2.75 -17.02 -15.87
N ASP A 171 2.35 -16.23 -14.88
CA ASP A 171 1.31 -16.57 -13.94
C ASP A 171 0.49 -15.33 -13.58
N THR A 172 -0.80 -15.37 -13.84
CA THR A 172 -1.73 -14.25 -13.56
C THR A 172 -2.19 -14.21 -12.10
N ASN A 173 -1.86 -15.23 -11.31
CA ASN A 173 -2.11 -15.30 -9.86
C ASN A 173 -0.83 -15.08 -9.03
N ALA A 174 0.16 -14.47 -9.66
CA ALA A 174 1.44 -14.17 -9.04
C ALA A 174 1.68 -12.66 -8.89
N VAL A 175 2.55 -12.32 -7.94
CA VAL A 175 3.20 -11.01 -7.85
C VAL A 175 4.70 -11.19 -8.15
N TYR A 176 5.20 -10.39 -9.10
CA TYR A 176 6.60 -10.40 -9.51
C TYR A 176 7.34 -9.23 -8.87
N PHE A 177 8.21 -9.49 -7.95
CA PHE A 177 8.98 -8.48 -7.24
C PHE A 177 10.31 -8.21 -7.94
N VAL A 178 10.54 -7.00 -8.41
CA VAL A 178 11.85 -6.52 -8.88
C VAL A 178 12.61 -5.98 -7.69
N LEU A 179 13.54 -6.77 -7.16
CA LEU A 179 14.37 -6.46 -5.99
C LEU A 179 15.69 -5.85 -6.47
N THR A 180 15.94 -4.59 -6.16
CA THR A 180 17.12 -3.89 -6.69
C THR A 180 18.29 -3.90 -5.71
N SER A 181 19.53 -4.03 -6.23
CA SER A 181 20.72 -3.82 -5.43
C SER A 181 20.89 -2.34 -5.05
N ALA A 182 21.66 -2.05 -3.99
CA ALA A 182 21.77 -0.71 -3.40
C ALA A 182 22.30 0.37 -4.35
N ASP A 183 22.96 0.00 -5.44
CA ASP A 183 23.46 0.95 -6.46
C ASP A 183 22.47 1.27 -7.58
N VAL A 184 21.25 0.72 -7.51
CA VAL A 184 20.14 0.99 -8.44
C VAL A 184 19.16 1.99 -7.84
N THR A 185 18.64 2.89 -8.66
CA THR A 185 17.58 3.85 -8.27
C THR A 185 16.37 3.71 -9.20
N ALA A 186 15.20 4.18 -8.72
CA ALA A 186 14.03 4.42 -9.58
C ALA A 186 13.78 5.92 -9.69
N THR A 187 13.61 6.39 -10.92
CA THR A 187 13.56 7.83 -11.23
C THR A 187 12.23 8.50 -10.87
N SER A 188 11.21 7.70 -10.56
CA SER A 188 9.88 8.17 -10.20
C SER A 188 9.71 8.55 -8.71
N GLY A 189 10.78 8.42 -7.88
CA GLY A 189 10.72 8.92 -6.51
C GLY A 189 11.27 7.99 -5.42
N PHE A 190 11.95 6.90 -5.77
CA PHE A 190 12.62 6.04 -4.78
C PHE A 190 13.57 6.86 -3.89
N CYS A 191 13.54 6.62 -2.59
CA CYS A 191 14.23 7.35 -1.53
C CYS A 191 13.66 8.73 -1.19
N THR A 192 12.73 9.28 -1.96
CA THR A 192 12.18 10.62 -1.73
C THR A 192 10.67 10.65 -1.58
N GLN A 193 9.97 9.71 -2.19
CA GLN A 193 8.52 9.60 -2.15
C GLN A 193 8.07 8.23 -1.67
N TYR A 194 8.81 7.17 -1.99
CA TYR A 194 8.49 5.78 -1.64
C TYR A 194 9.77 4.95 -1.47
N CYS A 195 9.62 3.77 -0.87
CA CYS A 195 10.65 2.74 -0.73
C CYS A 195 10.37 1.52 -1.63
N GLY A 196 9.11 1.26 -1.95
CA GLY A 196 8.61 0.31 -2.92
C GLY A 196 7.29 0.76 -3.50
N TRP A 197 6.72 -0.02 -4.37
CA TRP A 197 5.38 0.13 -4.91
C TRP A 197 4.94 -1.13 -5.64
N HIS A 198 3.62 -1.34 -5.74
CA HIS A 198 3.04 -2.37 -6.59
C HIS A 198 2.17 -1.76 -7.68
N THR A 199 1.91 -2.55 -8.70
CA THR A 199 0.99 -2.21 -9.79
C THR A 199 0.71 -3.44 -10.65
N HIS A 200 -0.04 -3.24 -11.71
CA HIS A 200 -0.30 -4.24 -12.73
C HIS A 200 -0.04 -3.71 -14.15
N GLY A 201 -0.04 -4.60 -15.11
CA GLY A 201 0.08 -4.19 -16.50
C GLY A 201 -0.02 -5.36 -17.48
N THR A 202 -0.32 -5.04 -18.74
CA THR A 202 -0.39 -6.07 -19.77
C THR A 202 1.01 -6.51 -20.18
N ILE A 203 1.37 -7.74 -19.82
CA ILE A 203 2.63 -8.41 -20.19
C ILE A 203 2.31 -9.72 -20.90
N SER A 204 2.85 -9.90 -22.11
CA SER A 204 2.60 -11.09 -22.92
C SER A 204 1.11 -11.42 -23.10
N GLY A 205 0.28 -10.39 -23.26
CA GLY A 205 -1.17 -10.50 -23.47
C GLY A 205 -1.99 -10.87 -22.24
N SER A 206 -1.40 -10.81 -21.04
CA SER A 206 -2.09 -11.09 -19.77
C SER A 206 -1.87 -9.93 -18.81
N ASP A 207 -2.83 -9.73 -17.93
CA ASP A 207 -2.68 -8.80 -16.82
C ASP A 207 -1.77 -9.43 -15.75
N ILE A 208 -0.65 -8.78 -15.46
CA ILE A 208 0.41 -9.27 -14.56
C ILE A 208 0.62 -8.26 -13.45
N LYS A 209 0.65 -8.73 -12.22
CA LYS A 209 0.89 -7.94 -11.01
C LYS A 209 2.38 -7.95 -10.70
N TYR A 210 2.95 -6.79 -10.45
CA TYR A 210 4.37 -6.67 -10.13
C TYR A 210 4.65 -5.52 -9.18
N ALA A 211 5.78 -5.60 -8.51
CA ALA A 211 6.23 -4.62 -7.54
C ALA A 211 7.69 -4.24 -7.77
N PHE A 212 8.03 -3.03 -7.43
CA PHE A 212 9.40 -2.55 -7.28
C PHE A 212 9.74 -2.47 -5.80
N ILE A 213 10.87 -3.05 -5.42
CA ILE A 213 11.40 -2.95 -4.06
C ILE A 213 12.83 -2.42 -4.15
N GLY A 214 13.01 -1.18 -3.72
CA GLY A 214 14.32 -0.57 -3.65
C GLY A 214 15.13 -1.09 -2.45
N ASN A 215 16.44 -1.21 -2.59
CA ASN A 215 17.28 -1.57 -1.46
C ASN A 215 17.48 -0.36 -0.54
N PRO A 216 17.02 -0.41 0.73
CA PRO A 216 17.13 0.67 1.70
C PRO A 216 18.57 1.11 2.01
N ASP A 217 19.58 0.25 1.85
CA ASP A 217 20.99 0.64 2.01
C ASP A 217 21.39 1.82 1.12
N ARG A 218 20.62 2.11 0.08
CA ARG A 218 20.80 3.31 -0.74
C ARG A 218 20.41 4.59 -0.01
N CYS A 219 19.43 4.54 0.83
CA CYS A 219 18.88 5.69 1.57
C CYS A 219 18.38 5.24 2.97
N PRO A 220 19.27 4.86 3.87
CA PRO A 220 18.89 4.28 5.14
C PRO A 220 17.96 5.19 5.96
N SER A 221 18.23 6.49 5.98
CA SER A 221 17.41 7.47 6.71
C SER A 221 15.96 7.58 6.19
N ALA A 222 15.71 7.11 4.97
CA ALA A 222 14.40 7.17 4.32
C ALA A 222 13.65 5.85 4.40
N CYS A 223 14.35 4.71 4.19
CA CYS A 223 13.72 3.42 3.94
C CYS A 223 14.11 2.30 4.95
N GLU A 224 14.90 2.61 5.99
CA GLU A 224 15.18 1.68 7.08
C GLU A 224 14.50 2.14 8.37
N ALA A 225 13.78 1.23 9.02
CA ALA A 225 13.19 1.51 10.33
C ALA A 225 14.24 1.50 11.46
N GLN A 226 15.37 0.84 11.22
CA GLN A 226 16.51 0.75 12.14
C GLN A 226 17.80 0.47 11.35
N THR A 227 18.92 0.95 11.87
CA THR A 227 20.23 0.83 11.21
C THR A 227 20.89 -0.55 11.35
N THR A 228 20.33 -1.40 12.19
CA THR A 228 20.73 -2.80 12.37
C THR A 228 19.49 -3.67 12.29
N GLY A 229 19.54 -4.68 11.42
CA GLY A 229 18.41 -5.60 11.27
C GLY A 229 18.60 -6.90 12.07
N PRO A 230 17.52 -7.59 12.46
CA PRO A 230 17.58 -8.84 13.22
C PRO A 230 18.26 -9.98 12.45
N ASN A 231 18.41 -9.85 11.12
CA ASN A 231 19.10 -10.82 10.27
C ASN A 231 20.52 -10.38 9.90
N GLY A 232 21.04 -9.30 10.48
CA GLY A 232 22.40 -8.83 10.27
C GLY A 232 22.65 -8.18 8.90
N ASN A 233 21.58 -7.74 8.21
CA ASN A 233 21.63 -7.03 6.94
C ASN A 233 20.50 -6.01 6.90
N ALA A 234 20.81 -4.75 7.25
CA ALA A 234 19.80 -3.71 7.45
C ALA A 234 18.96 -3.46 6.18
N GLY A 235 19.60 -3.40 5.02
CA GLY A 235 18.90 -3.25 3.75
C GLY A 235 17.94 -4.40 3.46
N ALA A 236 18.37 -5.66 3.68
CA ALA A 236 17.49 -6.82 3.50
C ALA A 236 16.33 -6.83 4.50
N ASP A 237 16.61 -6.48 5.76
CA ASP A 237 15.56 -6.40 6.79
C ASP A 237 14.57 -5.28 6.50
N GLY A 238 15.03 -4.15 5.96
CA GLY A 238 14.15 -3.09 5.45
C GLY A 238 13.34 -3.54 4.25
N MET A 239 13.96 -4.21 3.26
CA MET A 239 13.24 -4.78 2.13
C MET A 239 12.18 -5.81 2.56
N ALA A 240 12.42 -6.58 3.61
CA ALA A 240 11.44 -7.55 4.13
C ALA A 240 10.13 -6.85 4.53
N SER A 241 10.23 -5.70 5.21
CA SER A 241 9.06 -4.90 5.57
C SER A 241 8.33 -4.35 4.34
N ILE A 242 9.08 -3.86 3.34
CA ILE A 242 8.51 -3.30 2.11
C ILE A 242 7.87 -4.40 1.25
N ILE A 243 8.53 -5.57 1.08
CA ILE A 243 7.96 -6.72 0.35
C ILE A 243 6.63 -7.15 0.98
N SER A 244 6.58 -7.20 2.31
CA SER A 244 5.36 -7.59 3.03
C SER A 244 4.24 -6.58 2.78
N HIS A 245 4.53 -5.28 2.85
CA HIS A 245 3.62 -4.19 2.55
C HIS A 245 3.03 -4.32 1.14
N GLU A 246 3.87 -4.36 0.12
CA GLU A 246 3.44 -4.43 -1.29
C GLU A 246 2.69 -5.74 -1.62
N LEU A 247 3.02 -6.83 -0.95
CA LEU A 247 2.30 -8.09 -1.15
C LEU A 247 0.90 -8.06 -0.52
N GLU A 248 0.76 -7.46 0.67
CA GLU A 248 -0.53 -7.29 1.35
C GLU A 248 -1.49 -6.44 0.49
N GLU A 249 -0.99 -5.37 -0.11
CA GLU A 249 -1.75 -4.51 -1.02
C GLU A 249 -2.08 -5.23 -2.32
N ALA A 250 -1.08 -5.84 -2.96
CA ALA A 250 -1.28 -6.54 -4.23
C ALA A 250 -2.31 -7.68 -4.14
N VAL A 251 -2.51 -8.34 -2.99
CA VAL A 251 -3.53 -9.40 -2.88
C VAL A 251 -4.93 -8.85 -2.64
N THR A 252 -5.05 -7.65 -2.06
CA THR A 252 -6.34 -7.02 -1.74
C THR A 252 -6.78 -5.98 -2.78
N ASP A 253 -5.82 -5.42 -3.53
CA ASP A 253 -6.04 -4.40 -4.56
C ASP A 253 -5.08 -4.54 -5.77
N PRO A 254 -5.02 -5.71 -6.43
CA PRO A 254 -4.02 -6.00 -7.44
C PRO A 254 -4.04 -5.07 -8.66
N ASP A 255 -5.17 -4.44 -8.95
CA ASP A 255 -5.42 -3.58 -10.10
C ASP A 255 -5.72 -2.13 -9.71
N LEU A 256 -5.43 -1.76 -8.45
CA LEU A 256 -5.61 -0.42 -7.90
C LEU A 256 -7.07 0.07 -7.99
N ASN A 257 -8.04 -0.83 -7.82
CA ASN A 257 -9.47 -0.54 -7.96
C ASN A 257 -10.37 -1.44 -7.09
N ALA A 258 -9.81 -2.10 -6.04
CA ALA A 258 -10.54 -3.01 -5.19
C ALA A 258 -10.70 -2.50 -3.74
N TRP A 259 -9.69 -2.58 -2.88
CA TRP A 259 -9.80 -2.20 -1.47
C TRP A 259 -8.91 -1.02 -1.10
N TYR A 260 -9.50 0.16 -0.97
CA TYR A 260 -8.83 1.38 -0.53
C TYR A 260 -9.79 2.33 0.22
N ASP A 261 -9.25 3.31 0.93
CA ASP A 261 -10.05 4.34 1.60
C ASP A 261 -10.30 5.54 0.66
N ARG A 262 -11.15 6.50 1.08
CA ARG A 262 -11.49 7.70 0.30
C ARG A 262 -10.28 8.54 -0.14
N ARG A 263 -9.11 8.35 0.45
CA ARG A 263 -7.86 9.05 0.10
C ARG A 263 -6.96 8.20 -0.78
N GLY A 264 -7.42 7.04 -1.24
CA GLY A 264 -6.64 6.10 -2.02
C GLY A 264 -5.59 5.35 -1.21
N MET A 265 -5.74 5.26 0.13
CA MET A 265 -4.83 4.48 0.97
C MET A 265 -5.30 3.04 1.02
N GLU A 266 -4.42 2.13 0.66
CA GLU A 266 -4.63 0.70 0.70
C GLU A 266 -4.42 0.13 2.11
N ASN A 267 -4.55 -1.16 2.28
CA ASN A 267 -4.53 -1.78 3.60
C ASN A 267 -3.21 -1.57 4.37
N ALA A 268 -2.07 -1.73 3.73
CA ALA A 268 -0.78 -1.54 4.38
C ALA A 268 -0.43 -0.06 4.55
N ASP A 269 -0.79 0.81 3.60
CA ASP A 269 -0.65 2.26 3.68
C ASP A 269 -1.25 2.84 4.95
N LYS A 270 -2.44 2.38 5.34
CA LYS A 270 -3.13 2.85 6.55
C LYS A 270 -2.34 2.63 7.83
N CYS A 271 -1.39 1.70 7.79
CA CYS A 271 -0.57 1.27 8.93
C CYS A 271 0.93 1.50 8.73
N ALA A 272 1.30 2.15 7.63
CA ALA A 272 2.68 2.34 7.22
C ALA A 272 3.54 2.96 8.34
N TRP A 273 4.78 2.48 8.44
CA TRP A 273 5.79 2.90 9.45
C TRP A 273 5.34 2.72 10.91
N THR A 274 4.35 1.87 11.16
CA THR A 274 3.94 1.47 12.50
C THR A 274 4.24 0.00 12.73
N PHE A 275 4.90 -0.33 13.84
CA PHE A 275 5.44 -1.68 14.07
C PHE A 275 4.75 -2.40 15.25
N GLY A 276 3.95 -1.69 16.05
CA GLY A 276 3.28 -2.26 17.21
C GLY A 276 4.24 -2.66 18.32
N THR A 277 3.91 -3.75 19.02
CA THR A 277 4.78 -4.30 20.07
C THR A 277 5.98 -4.99 19.45
N THR A 278 7.18 -4.63 19.90
CA THR A 278 8.44 -5.18 19.41
C THR A 278 9.17 -5.93 20.51
N TYR A 279 10.08 -6.80 20.14
CA TYR A 279 11.00 -7.52 21.01
C TYR A 279 12.43 -7.46 20.46
N GLN A 280 13.42 -7.80 21.30
CA GLN A 280 14.82 -7.81 20.87
C GLN A 280 15.17 -9.16 20.24
N ALA A 281 15.77 -9.13 19.06
CA ALA A 281 16.31 -10.29 18.35
C ALA A 281 17.66 -9.93 17.72
N ASN A 282 18.70 -10.67 18.06
CA ASN A 282 20.06 -10.49 17.50
C ASN A 282 20.60 -9.04 17.58
N GLY A 283 20.24 -8.30 18.64
CA GLY A 283 20.68 -6.92 18.86
C GLY A 283 19.88 -5.86 18.10
N ALA A 284 18.78 -6.23 17.47
CA ALA A 284 17.87 -5.34 16.76
C ALA A 284 16.42 -5.55 17.24
N MET A 285 15.51 -4.64 16.86
CA MET A 285 14.08 -4.80 17.12
C MET A 285 13.47 -5.74 16.08
N ALA A 286 12.52 -6.56 16.52
CA ALA A 286 11.67 -7.41 15.68
C ALA A 286 10.24 -7.41 16.24
N ASN A 287 9.28 -7.80 15.42
CA ASN A 287 7.87 -7.93 15.81
C ASN A 287 7.18 -9.16 15.23
N VAL A 288 7.73 -9.76 14.19
CA VAL A 288 7.18 -10.95 13.53
C VAL A 288 8.27 -12.01 13.40
N ARG A 289 7.92 -13.26 13.75
CA ARG A 289 8.78 -14.43 13.50
C ARG A 289 8.16 -15.28 12.39
N LEU A 290 8.93 -15.50 11.31
CA LEU A 290 8.56 -16.33 10.19
C LEU A 290 9.59 -17.44 10.01
N GLY A 291 9.17 -18.68 10.12
CA GLY A 291 10.09 -19.81 10.12
C GLY A 291 11.14 -19.70 11.23
N SER A 292 12.40 -19.64 10.86
CA SER A 292 13.53 -19.52 11.79
C SER A 292 14.03 -18.08 11.98
N ARG A 293 13.47 -17.10 11.28
CA ARG A 293 13.94 -15.70 11.32
C ARG A 293 12.97 -14.77 12.01
N ASP A 294 13.53 -13.73 12.60
CA ASP A 294 12.81 -12.62 13.18
C ASP A 294 12.89 -11.42 12.22
N TYR A 295 11.80 -10.68 12.07
CA TYR A 295 11.69 -9.52 11.18
C TYR A 295 11.06 -8.34 11.92
N LEU A 296 11.36 -7.12 11.47
CA LEU A 296 10.63 -5.92 11.84
C LEU A 296 9.78 -5.51 10.64
N ILE A 297 8.50 -5.85 10.67
CA ILE A 297 7.55 -5.65 9.56
C ILE A 297 6.50 -4.62 9.97
N GLN A 298 6.13 -3.72 9.06
CA GLN A 298 5.04 -2.78 9.26
C GLN A 298 3.74 -3.52 9.51
N ARG A 299 2.88 -2.94 10.38
CA ARG A 299 1.53 -3.47 10.60
C ARG A 299 0.70 -3.35 9.32
N ASN A 300 -0.34 -4.14 9.25
CA ASN A 300 -1.32 -4.06 8.20
C ASN A 300 -2.74 -3.82 8.77
N TRP A 301 -3.66 -3.31 7.95
CA TRP A 301 -5.02 -3.02 8.36
C TRP A 301 -5.88 -4.28 8.37
N VAL A 302 -6.39 -4.64 9.55
CA VAL A 302 -7.38 -5.70 9.72
C VAL A 302 -8.74 -5.13 9.35
N ASN A 303 -9.38 -5.67 8.31
CA ASN A 303 -10.69 -5.25 7.83
C ASN A 303 -11.83 -5.96 8.59
N ALA A 304 -11.74 -5.98 9.91
CA ALA A 304 -12.73 -6.59 10.82
C ALA A 304 -12.81 -5.78 12.11
N SER A 305 -13.88 -5.98 12.90
CA SER A 305 -14.04 -5.41 14.24
C SER A 305 -13.85 -3.89 14.31
N GLY A 306 -14.26 -3.15 13.28
CA GLY A 306 -14.16 -1.69 13.21
C GLY A 306 -12.86 -1.16 12.61
N GLY A 307 -11.95 -2.04 12.18
CA GLY A 307 -10.69 -1.73 11.52
C GLY A 307 -9.58 -1.27 12.48
N PHE A 308 -8.41 -1.87 12.39
CA PHE A 308 -7.24 -1.51 13.20
C PHE A 308 -5.95 -2.04 12.58
N CYS A 309 -4.82 -1.42 12.93
CA CYS A 309 -3.50 -1.87 12.51
C CYS A 309 -2.98 -3.01 13.41
N SER A 310 -2.53 -4.12 12.82
CA SER A 310 -1.97 -5.25 13.54
C SER A 310 -0.83 -5.92 12.77
N THR A 311 -0.06 -6.76 13.45
CA THR A 311 0.87 -7.74 12.89
C THR A 311 0.32 -9.16 12.95
N THR A 312 -0.91 -9.34 13.47
CA THR A 312 -1.55 -10.68 13.65
C THR A 312 -3.06 -10.57 13.52
N TYR A 313 -3.66 -11.61 12.97
CA TYR A 313 -5.12 -11.81 12.95
C TYR A 313 -5.47 -13.29 12.96
#